data_5d4d2a9f0ad9c3cf31d9b6ec6cb83ec8
#
_entry.id   5d4d2a9f0ad9c3cf31d9b6ec6cb83ec8
#
_cell.length_a   1.000
_cell.length_b   1.000
_cell.length_c   1.000
_cell.angle_alpha   90.00
_cell.angle_beta   90.00
_cell.angle_gamma   90.00
#
_symmetry.space_group_name_H-M   'P 1'
#
loop_
_entity.id
_entity.type
_entity.pdbx_description
1 polymer ?
#
loop_
_entity_poly.entity_id
_entity_poly.type
_entity_poly.pdbx_seq_one_letter_code
_entity_poly.pdbx_strand_id
1 'polypeptide(L)'
;MHKEPETIDEIIAQLERVITECTNTSDRIGYFASLYHKVTVRVRDAILKKEFENNERMERFDVIFANRFLHAITLWQNHTPPTAPWKVTFENSTKRSRLVLQHLLLGMNAHINLDLGIAAVETTGAADIREIRKDFNSINDILGAMTFEVLQEINRISPLLSLFGLHAKNDTILIQFSITNARDGAWSFAEDLASKTGSDYERCMASRSETISKLAESLVRPSGLIRITLWIIHLFEWKNPGKIIQAFYTQRKKYLSFS
;
A
#
# COMPACT_ATOMS: atom_id res chain seq x y z
N MET A 1 -2.71 25.79 4.67
CA MET A 1 -3.36 24.47 4.51
C MET A 1 -3.24 24.09 3.05
N HIS A 2 -2.55 23.01 2.72
CA HIS A 2 -2.61 22.48 1.36
C HIS A 2 -4.03 21.92 1.14
N LYS A 3 -4.65 22.30 0.02
CA LYS A 3 -5.93 21.72 -0.40
C LYS A 3 -5.73 20.22 -0.60
N GLU A 4 -6.67 19.42 -0.10
CA GLU A 4 -6.68 17.98 -0.32
C GLU A 4 -6.93 17.68 -1.81
N PRO A 5 -6.21 16.74 -2.43
CA PRO A 5 -6.45 16.34 -3.82
C PRO A 5 -7.89 15.87 -4.06
N GLU A 6 -8.49 16.33 -5.15
CA GLU A 6 -9.88 16.03 -5.54
C GLU A 6 -9.96 15.17 -6.80
N THR A 7 -8.86 15.05 -7.55
CA THR A 7 -8.78 14.23 -8.77
C THR A 7 -7.62 13.25 -8.70
N ILE A 8 -7.69 12.17 -9.49
CA ILE A 8 -6.62 11.16 -9.54
C ILE A 8 -5.30 11.74 -10.06
N ASP A 9 -5.36 12.73 -10.96
CA ASP A 9 -4.13 13.41 -11.44
C ASP A 9 -3.50 14.30 -10.35
N GLU A 10 -4.31 14.94 -9.50
CA GLU A 10 -3.81 15.67 -8.32
C GLU A 10 -3.19 14.71 -7.29
N ILE A 11 -3.77 13.52 -7.09
CA ILE A 11 -3.20 12.45 -6.25
C ILE A 11 -1.82 12.04 -6.80
N ILE A 12 -1.73 11.76 -8.10
CA ILE A 12 -0.46 11.38 -8.75
C ILE A 12 0.59 12.47 -8.53
N ALA A 13 0.24 13.74 -8.76
CA ALA A 13 1.15 14.86 -8.54
C ALA A 13 1.59 14.98 -7.07
N GLN A 14 0.70 14.73 -6.11
CA GLN A 14 1.04 14.77 -4.70
C GLN A 14 1.95 13.59 -4.28
N LEU A 15 1.69 12.38 -4.80
CA LEU A 15 2.58 11.24 -4.60
C LEU A 15 3.97 11.49 -5.18
N GLU A 16 4.09 12.15 -6.34
CA GLU A 16 5.39 12.54 -6.93
C GLU A 16 6.17 13.51 -6.01
N ARG A 17 5.48 14.44 -5.35
CA ARG A 17 6.10 15.33 -4.34
C ARG A 17 6.62 14.54 -3.15
N VAL A 18 5.81 13.63 -2.60
CA VAL A 18 6.21 12.75 -1.50
C VAL A 18 7.44 11.91 -1.89
N ILE A 19 7.43 11.30 -3.08
CA ILE A 19 8.56 10.51 -3.60
C ILE A 19 9.83 11.35 -3.71
N THR A 20 9.71 12.58 -4.24
CA THR A 20 10.83 13.50 -4.39
C THR A 20 11.40 13.89 -3.02
N GLU A 21 10.55 14.25 -2.06
CA GLU A 21 10.95 14.57 -0.69
C GLU A 21 11.66 13.38 -0.02
N CYS A 22 11.04 12.19 -0.07
CA CYS A 22 11.61 10.97 0.48
C CYS A 22 12.96 10.59 -0.18
N THR A 23 13.11 10.85 -1.48
CA THR A 23 14.38 10.62 -2.19
C THR A 23 15.47 11.54 -1.64
N ASN A 24 15.17 12.82 -1.47
CA ASN A 24 16.11 13.83 -0.98
C ASN A 24 16.50 13.61 0.49
N THR A 25 15.54 13.22 1.32
CA THR A 25 15.74 12.97 2.76
C THR A 25 16.18 11.54 3.08
N SER A 26 16.20 10.65 2.08
CA SER A 26 16.45 9.22 2.27
C SER A 26 15.42 8.55 3.21
N ASP A 27 14.17 9.03 3.19
CA ASP A 27 13.08 8.44 3.98
C ASP A 27 12.50 7.20 3.27
N ARG A 28 12.38 6.11 4.01
CA ARG A 28 11.90 4.82 3.49
C ARG A 28 10.39 4.75 3.29
N ILE A 29 9.64 5.75 3.74
CA ILE A 29 8.22 5.94 3.35
C ILE A 29 8.11 6.00 1.82
N GLY A 30 9.12 6.55 1.15
CA GLY A 30 9.22 6.62 -0.30
C GLY A 30 9.20 5.27 -1.03
N TYR A 31 9.52 4.15 -0.36
CA TYR A 31 9.43 2.83 -0.99
C TYR A 31 7.97 2.48 -1.32
N PHE A 32 7.09 2.59 -0.31
CA PHE A 32 5.67 2.33 -0.51
C PHE A 32 5.04 3.41 -1.40
N ALA A 33 5.36 4.69 -1.20
CA ALA A 33 4.85 5.79 -2.04
C ALA A 33 5.15 5.56 -3.53
N SER A 34 6.36 5.08 -3.88
CA SER A 34 6.74 4.79 -5.27
C SER A 34 5.97 3.61 -5.86
N LEU A 35 5.75 2.54 -5.08
CA LEU A 35 4.94 1.41 -5.50
C LEU A 35 3.48 1.84 -5.69
N TYR A 36 2.93 2.57 -4.73
CA TYR A 36 1.55 3.03 -4.76
C TYR A 36 1.30 4.00 -5.93
N HIS A 37 2.22 4.92 -6.18
CA HIS A 37 2.17 5.79 -7.36
C HIS A 37 2.00 5.01 -8.67
N LYS A 38 2.75 3.90 -8.86
CA LYS A 38 2.60 3.06 -10.05
C LYS A 38 1.19 2.47 -10.15
N VAL A 39 0.64 2.00 -9.04
CA VAL A 39 -0.72 1.45 -9.01
C VAL A 39 -1.74 2.53 -9.39
N THR A 40 -1.67 3.69 -8.76
CA THR A 40 -2.58 4.83 -9.02
C THR A 40 -2.54 5.26 -10.49
N VAL A 41 -1.35 5.31 -11.09
CA VAL A 41 -1.23 5.61 -12.53
C VAL A 41 -1.89 4.55 -13.40
N ARG A 42 -1.77 3.25 -13.08
CA ARG A 42 -2.45 2.19 -13.82
C ARG A 42 -3.97 2.27 -13.66
N VAL A 43 -4.45 2.60 -12.47
CA VAL A 43 -5.89 2.82 -12.24
C VAL A 43 -6.39 4.01 -13.04
N ARG A 44 -5.67 5.13 -13.06
CA ARG A 44 -6.01 6.30 -13.91
C ARG A 44 -6.09 5.91 -15.38
N ASP A 45 -5.09 5.17 -15.89
CA ASP A 45 -5.04 4.75 -17.29
C ASP A 45 -6.24 3.83 -17.64
N ALA A 46 -6.67 2.98 -16.71
CA ALA A 46 -7.86 2.13 -16.84
C ALA A 46 -9.16 2.96 -16.82
N ILE A 47 -9.25 3.97 -15.96
CA ILE A 47 -10.38 4.93 -15.93
C ILE A 47 -10.50 5.66 -17.28
N LEU A 48 -9.38 6.18 -17.81
CA LEU A 48 -9.37 6.87 -19.10
C LEU A 48 -9.79 5.97 -20.26
N LYS A 49 -9.48 4.68 -20.20
CA LYS A 49 -9.91 3.67 -21.18
C LYS A 49 -11.33 3.15 -20.95
N LYS A 50 -11.99 3.60 -19.90
CA LYS A 50 -13.36 3.16 -19.52
C LYS A 50 -13.44 1.66 -19.21
N GLU A 51 -12.46 1.11 -18.54
CA GLU A 51 -12.37 -0.32 -18.20
C GLU A 51 -13.21 -0.71 -16.96
N PHE A 52 -13.76 0.27 -16.22
CA PHE A 52 -14.62 0.04 -15.05
C PHE A 52 -16.11 0.17 -15.41
N GLU A 53 -16.95 -0.47 -14.61
CA GLU A 53 -18.41 -0.36 -14.74
C GLU A 53 -18.89 1.08 -14.56
N ASN A 54 -18.31 1.79 -13.57
CA ASN A 54 -18.55 3.20 -13.33
C ASN A 54 -17.21 3.92 -13.07
N ASN A 55 -16.63 4.51 -14.13
CA ASN A 55 -15.32 5.14 -14.08
C ASN A 55 -15.28 6.39 -13.17
N GLU A 56 -16.38 7.16 -13.10
CA GLU A 56 -16.49 8.33 -12.24
C GLU A 56 -16.50 7.93 -10.75
N ARG A 57 -17.26 6.89 -10.41
CA ARG A 57 -17.26 6.31 -9.06
C ARG A 57 -15.90 5.71 -8.71
N MET A 58 -15.23 5.07 -9.68
CA MET A 58 -13.92 4.50 -9.48
C MET A 58 -12.85 5.56 -9.23
N GLU A 59 -12.89 6.69 -9.95
CA GLU A 59 -12.02 7.84 -9.67
C GLU A 59 -12.25 8.37 -8.26
N ARG A 60 -13.50 8.60 -7.87
CA ARG A 60 -13.82 9.04 -6.50
C ARG A 60 -13.32 8.06 -5.45
N PHE A 61 -13.46 6.76 -5.69
CA PHE A 61 -12.96 5.72 -4.79
C PHE A 61 -11.44 5.78 -4.63
N ASP A 62 -10.70 5.87 -5.74
CA ASP A 62 -9.23 5.94 -5.72
C ASP A 62 -8.74 7.23 -5.04
N VAL A 63 -9.40 8.36 -5.28
CA VAL A 63 -9.10 9.64 -4.62
C VAL A 63 -9.31 9.55 -3.11
N ILE A 64 -10.44 9.04 -2.64
CA ILE A 64 -10.70 8.84 -1.20
C ILE A 64 -9.65 7.91 -0.60
N PHE A 65 -9.39 6.79 -1.27
CA PHE A 65 -8.41 5.79 -0.82
C PHE A 65 -7.00 6.37 -0.72
N ALA A 66 -6.56 7.13 -1.72
CA ALA A 66 -5.24 7.75 -1.75
C ALA A 66 -5.09 8.85 -0.68
N ASN A 67 -6.12 9.66 -0.50
CA ASN A 67 -6.10 10.73 0.51
C ASN A 67 -5.91 10.19 1.92
N ARG A 68 -6.34 8.97 2.24
CA ARG A 68 -6.10 8.34 3.55
C ARG A 68 -4.60 8.15 3.81
N PHE A 69 -3.83 7.71 2.80
CA PHE A 69 -2.37 7.60 2.92
C PHE A 69 -1.70 8.97 3.02
N LEU A 70 -2.08 9.92 2.17
CA LEU A 70 -1.52 11.29 2.19
C LEU A 70 -1.83 11.99 3.51
N HIS A 71 -3.03 11.81 4.05
CA HIS A 71 -3.42 12.33 5.36
C HIS A 71 -2.58 11.70 6.49
N ALA A 72 -2.34 10.38 6.44
CA ALA A 72 -1.49 9.70 7.42
C ALA A 72 -0.06 10.25 7.42
N ILE A 73 0.53 10.54 6.23
CA ILE A 73 1.83 11.22 6.11
C ILE A 73 1.78 12.60 6.75
N THR A 74 0.76 13.39 6.43
CA THR A 74 0.60 14.75 6.98
C THR A 74 0.51 14.73 8.50
N LEU A 75 -0.26 13.83 9.08
CA LEU A 75 -0.33 13.64 10.53
C LEU A 75 1.04 13.30 11.12
N TRP A 76 1.75 12.36 10.51
CA TRP A 76 3.08 11.95 10.96
C TRP A 76 4.09 13.10 10.92
N GLN A 77 4.14 13.86 9.85
CA GLN A 77 5.01 15.03 9.70
C GLN A 77 4.70 16.13 10.73
N ASN A 78 3.43 16.29 11.11
CA ASN A 78 2.98 17.22 12.14
C ASN A 78 3.05 16.64 13.57
N HIS A 79 3.74 15.52 13.77
CA HIS A 79 3.84 14.85 15.07
C HIS A 79 2.49 14.48 15.71
N THR A 80 1.45 14.36 14.89
CA THR A 80 0.13 13.87 15.29
C THR A 80 0.04 12.38 14.97
N PRO A 81 -0.41 11.53 15.91
CA PRO A 81 -0.50 10.10 15.63
C PRO A 81 -1.50 9.79 14.51
N PRO A 82 -1.09 9.11 13.43
CA PRO A 82 -2.02 8.54 12.46
C PRO A 82 -2.70 7.28 13.04
N THR A 83 -3.51 6.57 12.25
CA THR A 83 -4.08 5.28 12.68
C THR A 83 -2.99 4.30 13.11
N ALA A 84 -3.30 3.38 14.03
CA ALA A 84 -2.30 2.48 14.62
C ALA A 84 -1.45 1.71 13.58
N PRO A 85 -2.00 1.15 12.47
CA PRO A 85 -1.18 0.50 11.45
C PRO A 85 -0.20 1.45 10.76
N TRP A 86 -0.61 2.69 10.45
CA TRP A 86 0.27 3.70 9.87
C TRP A 86 1.35 4.15 10.84
N LYS A 87 1.01 4.28 12.13
CA LYS A 87 1.99 4.58 13.18
C LYS A 87 3.10 3.53 13.20
N VAL A 88 2.76 2.23 13.23
CA VAL A 88 3.76 1.15 13.18
C VAL A 88 4.59 1.23 11.89
N THR A 89 3.96 1.51 10.75
CA THR A 89 4.63 1.66 9.46
C THR A 89 5.68 2.77 9.51
N PHE A 90 5.31 3.96 9.95
CA PHE A 90 6.20 5.12 9.95
C PHE A 90 7.28 5.04 11.04
N GLU A 91 6.99 4.50 12.21
CA GLU A 91 8.02 4.22 13.23
C GLU A 91 9.10 3.26 12.70
N ASN A 92 8.73 2.33 11.82
CA ASN A 92 9.69 1.41 11.20
C ASN A 92 10.43 2.01 10.00
N SER A 93 9.95 3.10 9.35
CA SER A 93 10.65 3.75 8.24
C SER A 93 12.04 4.25 8.64
N THR A 94 12.24 4.58 9.91
CA THR A 94 13.53 5.00 10.46
C THR A 94 14.50 3.84 10.72
N LYS A 95 14.02 2.58 10.73
CA LYS A 95 14.81 1.40 11.10
C LYS A 95 15.60 0.86 9.90
N ARG A 96 16.91 1.13 9.86
CA ARG A 96 17.83 0.68 8.79
C ARG A 96 17.98 -0.85 8.70
N SER A 97 17.64 -1.58 9.76
CA SER A 97 17.75 -3.05 9.82
C SER A 97 16.57 -3.78 9.16
N ARG A 98 15.55 -3.06 8.73
CA ARG A 98 14.40 -3.65 8.03
C ARG A 98 14.70 -3.80 6.56
N LEU A 99 14.26 -4.94 5.98
CA LEU A 99 14.31 -5.16 4.53
C LEU A 99 13.36 -4.22 3.79
N VAL A 100 13.69 -3.92 2.55
CA VAL A 100 12.81 -3.18 1.64
C VAL A 100 11.43 -3.85 1.56
N LEU A 101 11.40 -5.19 1.44
CA LEU A 101 10.16 -5.95 1.46
C LEU A 101 9.34 -5.71 2.73
N GLN A 102 9.96 -5.64 3.92
CA GLN A 102 9.22 -5.37 5.16
C GLN A 102 8.60 -3.97 5.15
N HIS A 103 9.30 -2.96 4.64
CA HIS A 103 8.74 -1.60 4.51
C HIS A 103 7.54 -1.58 3.53
N LEU A 104 7.64 -2.26 2.40
CA LEU A 104 6.53 -2.39 1.45
C LEU A 104 5.32 -3.08 2.09
N LEU A 105 5.56 -4.22 2.76
CA LEU A 105 4.49 -4.99 3.42
C LEU A 105 3.81 -4.19 4.53
N LEU A 106 4.53 -3.37 5.29
CA LEU A 106 3.93 -2.49 6.30
C LEU A 106 3.00 -1.45 5.68
N GLY A 107 3.43 -0.77 4.61
CA GLY A 107 2.60 0.19 3.90
C GLY A 107 1.37 -0.47 3.29
N MET A 108 1.56 -1.61 2.60
CA MET A 108 0.45 -2.38 2.03
C MET A 108 -0.53 -2.86 3.11
N ASN A 109 -0.02 -3.30 4.27
CA ASN A 109 -0.85 -3.75 5.38
C ASN A 109 -1.76 -2.63 5.90
N ALA A 110 -1.23 -1.45 6.16
CA ALA A 110 -2.02 -0.31 6.63
C ALA A 110 -3.04 0.12 5.57
N HIS A 111 -2.59 0.25 4.32
CA HIS A 111 -3.41 0.78 3.24
C HIS A 111 -4.49 -0.21 2.78
N ILE A 112 -4.12 -1.46 2.46
CA ILE A 112 -5.10 -2.43 1.93
C ILE A 112 -5.99 -2.99 3.05
N ASN A 113 -5.42 -3.42 4.17
CA ASN A 113 -6.21 -4.11 5.20
C ASN A 113 -7.09 -3.16 6.03
N LEU A 114 -6.80 -1.85 6.07
CA LEU A 114 -7.61 -0.87 6.80
C LEU A 114 -8.25 0.16 5.89
N ASP A 115 -7.44 0.97 5.17
CA ASP A 115 -7.93 2.15 4.46
C ASP A 115 -8.85 1.78 3.29
N LEU A 116 -8.58 0.67 2.59
CA LEU A 116 -9.35 0.25 1.43
C LEU A 116 -10.83 -0.02 1.76
N GLY A 117 -11.08 -0.71 2.88
CA GLY A 117 -12.46 -0.98 3.32
C GLY A 117 -13.19 0.29 3.75
N ILE A 118 -12.50 1.20 4.41
CA ILE A 118 -13.07 2.49 4.80
C ILE A 118 -13.40 3.33 3.56
N ALA A 119 -12.46 3.42 2.62
CA ALA A 119 -12.67 4.15 1.38
C ALA A 119 -13.85 3.60 0.56
N ALA A 120 -14.06 2.28 0.55
CA ALA A 120 -15.22 1.69 -0.12
C ALA A 120 -16.53 2.17 0.52
N VAL A 121 -16.64 2.20 1.84
CA VAL A 121 -17.82 2.70 2.55
C VAL A 121 -18.02 4.19 2.32
N GLU A 122 -16.97 5.00 2.41
CA GLU A 122 -17.03 6.45 2.18
C GLU A 122 -17.41 6.78 0.73
N THR A 123 -17.00 5.96 -0.24
CA THR A 123 -17.34 6.15 -1.65
C THR A 123 -18.83 5.91 -1.92
N THR A 124 -19.39 4.87 -1.33
CA THR A 124 -20.81 4.50 -1.55
C THR A 124 -21.74 5.35 -0.68
N GLY A 125 -21.30 5.84 0.47
CA GLY A 125 -22.11 6.65 1.37
C GLY A 125 -23.37 5.89 1.83
N ALA A 126 -24.56 6.42 1.52
CA ALA A 126 -25.84 5.81 1.86
C ALA A 126 -26.29 4.70 0.87
N ALA A 127 -25.56 4.52 -0.26
CA ALA A 127 -25.86 3.48 -1.23
C ALA A 127 -25.39 2.09 -0.75
N ASP A 128 -25.88 1.05 -1.42
CA ASP A 128 -25.46 -0.31 -1.12
C ASP A 128 -23.97 -0.51 -1.47
N ILE A 129 -23.18 -0.93 -0.50
CA ILE A 129 -21.74 -1.21 -0.69
C ILE A 129 -21.48 -2.18 -1.85
N ARG A 130 -22.44 -3.07 -2.17
CA ARG A 130 -22.34 -4.05 -3.25
C ARG A 130 -22.29 -3.41 -4.65
N GLU A 131 -22.73 -2.18 -4.79
CA GLU A 131 -22.66 -1.47 -6.08
C GLU A 131 -21.23 -1.26 -6.58
N ILE A 132 -20.24 -1.12 -5.68
CA ILE A 132 -18.85 -0.95 -6.06
C ILE A 132 -18.10 -2.30 -6.22
N ARG A 133 -18.74 -3.45 -5.90
CA ARG A 133 -18.08 -4.77 -5.81
C ARG A 133 -17.35 -5.16 -7.09
N LYS A 134 -17.97 -4.94 -8.24
CA LYS A 134 -17.39 -5.30 -9.54
C LYS A 134 -16.16 -4.47 -9.85
N ASP A 135 -16.23 -3.16 -9.68
CA ASP A 135 -15.11 -2.24 -9.86
C ASP A 135 -13.99 -2.51 -8.84
N PHE A 136 -14.36 -2.76 -7.59
CA PHE A 136 -13.42 -3.19 -6.54
C PHE A 136 -12.64 -4.44 -6.96
N ASN A 137 -13.31 -5.44 -7.55
CA ASN A 137 -12.64 -6.67 -7.97
C ASN A 137 -11.78 -6.47 -9.23
N SER A 138 -12.16 -5.60 -10.17
CA SER A 138 -11.40 -5.31 -11.40
C SER A 138 -9.97 -4.80 -11.12
N ILE A 139 -9.75 -4.18 -9.97
CA ILE A 139 -8.41 -3.79 -9.53
C ILE A 139 -7.48 -5.00 -9.33
N ASN A 140 -8.02 -6.20 -9.03
CA ASN A 140 -7.21 -7.39 -8.86
C ASN A 140 -6.45 -7.76 -10.15
N ASP A 141 -7.05 -7.53 -11.32
CA ASP A 141 -6.41 -7.78 -12.62
C ASP A 141 -5.25 -6.81 -12.84
N ILE A 142 -5.42 -5.54 -12.48
CA ILE A 142 -4.37 -4.51 -12.54
C ILE A 142 -3.21 -4.90 -11.64
N LEU A 143 -3.49 -5.27 -10.38
CA LEU A 143 -2.46 -5.67 -9.42
C LEU A 143 -1.77 -6.97 -9.85
N GLY A 144 -2.52 -7.94 -10.38
CA GLY A 144 -1.99 -9.18 -10.92
C GLY A 144 -1.00 -8.94 -12.05
N ALA A 145 -1.36 -8.08 -13.00
CA ALA A 145 -0.49 -7.71 -14.12
C ALA A 145 0.81 -7.02 -13.68
N MET A 146 0.79 -6.29 -12.55
CA MET A 146 1.95 -5.59 -12.02
C MET A 146 2.86 -6.47 -11.13
N THR A 147 2.34 -7.58 -10.61
CA THR A 147 3.03 -8.39 -9.59
C THR A 147 4.40 -8.86 -10.06
N PHE A 148 4.51 -9.35 -11.29
CA PHE A 148 5.78 -9.85 -11.83
C PHE A 148 6.86 -8.76 -11.91
N GLU A 149 6.49 -7.57 -12.39
CA GLU A 149 7.39 -6.41 -12.49
C GLU A 149 7.90 -5.98 -11.11
N VAL A 150 7.00 -5.89 -10.13
CA VAL A 150 7.34 -5.52 -8.75
C VAL A 150 8.27 -6.55 -8.11
N LEU A 151 8.02 -7.84 -8.32
CA LEU A 151 8.87 -8.91 -7.81
C LEU A 151 10.26 -8.88 -8.45
N GLN A 152 10.37 -8.58 -9.74
CA GLN A 152 11.68 -8.42 -10.39
C GLN A 152 12.49 -7.27 -9.76
N GLU A 153 11.85 -6.13 -9.47
CA GLU A 153 12.54 -5.02 -8.80
C GLU A 153 12.96 -5.37 -7.37
N ILE A 154 12.09 -6.01 -6.62
CA ILE A 154 12.44 -6.47 -5.27
C ILE A 154 13.63 -7.42 -5.31
N ASN A 155 13.67 -8.37 -6.27
CA ASN A 155 14.80 -9.30 -6.43
C ASN A 155 16.09 -8.59 -6.84
N ARG A 156 16.02 -7.54 -7.65
CA ARG A 156 17.19 -6.73 -8.02
C ARG A 156 17.75 -5.97 -6.83
N ILE A 157 16.88 -5.47 -5.96
CA ILE A 157 17.25 -4.72 -4.76
C ILE A 157 17.76 -5.66 -3.66
N SER A 158 17.11 -6.81 -3.51
CA SER A 158 17.37 -7.84 -2.47
C SER A 158 17.69 -9.20 -3.12
N PRO A 159 18.89 -9.39 -3.70
CA PRO A 159 19.20 -10.53 -4.58
C PRO A 159 19.04 -11.91 -3.91
N LEU A 160 19.23 -11.98 -2.61
CA LEU A 160 19.12 -13.25 -1.88
C LEU A 160 17.69 -13.62 -1.49
N LEU A 161 16.72 -12.74 -1.71
CA LEU A 161 15.34 -12.99 -1.31
C LEU A 161 14.76 -14.26 -1.97
N SER A 162 15.03 -14.45 -3.26
CA SER A 162 14.59 -15.64 -4.01
C SER A 162 15.31 -16.92 -3.61
N LEU A 163 16.60 -16.83 -3.23
CA LEU A 163 17.41 -17.99 -2.85
C LEU A 163 16.96 -18.63 -1.53
N PHE A 164 16.43 -17.82 -0.61
CA PHE A 164 15.92 -18.28 0.67
C PHE A 164 14.44 -18.67 0.65
N GLY A 165 13.85 -18.79 -0.53
CA GLY A 165 12.47 -19.28 -0.69
C GLY A 165 11.39 -18.30 -0.23
N LEU A 166 11.74 -17.04 0.04
CA LEU A 166 10.76 -16.01 0.44
C LEU A 166 9.75 -15.65 -0.69
N HIS A 167 9.86 -16.29 -1.85
CA HIS A 167 8.84 -16.35 -2.91
C HIS A 167 8.13 -17.70 -2.96
N ALA A 168 8.52 -18.66 -2.12
CA ALA A 168 7.94 -20.00 -2.14
C ALA A 168 6.55 -20.01 -1.48
N LYS A 169 5.68 -20.84 -2.03
CA LYS A 169 4.28 -21.04 -1.58
C LYS A 169 4.13 -21.43 -0.10
N ASN A 170 5.21 -21.72 0.60
CA ASN A 170 5.22 -22.24 1.98
C ASN A 170 5.67 -21.22 3.03
N ASP A 171 5.96 -19.96 2.64
CA ASP A 171 6.31 -18.95 3.63
C ASP A 171 5.03 -18.37 4.24
N THR A 172 4.78 -18.69 5.50
CA THR A 172 3.55 -18.35 6.23
C THR A 172 3.29 -16.84 6.25
N ILE A 173 4.33 -16.01 6.31
CA ILE A 173 4.19 -14.54 6.35
C ILE A 173 3.75 -14.00 4.98
N LEU A 174 4.36 -14.48 3.90
CA LEU A 174 4.00 -14.06 2.53
C LEU A 174 2.64 -14.59 2.09
N ILE A 175 2.29 -15.82 2.52
CA ILE A 175 0.96 -16.40 2.26
C ILE A 175 -0.13 -15.62 2.99
N GLN A 176 0.08 -15.24 4.26
CA GLN A 176 -0.87 -14.43 5.03
C GLN A 176 -1.01 -13.02 4.43
N PHE A 177 -0.01 -12.55 3.71
CA PHE A 177 0.01 -11.25 3.06
C PHE A 177 -0.26 -11.31 1.55
N SER A 178 -0.92 -12.33 1.06
CA SER A 178 -1.41 -12.31 -0.32
C SER A 178 -2.28 -11.07 -0.54
N ILE A 179 -1.99 -10.29 -1.58
CA ILE A 179 -2.76 -9.09 -1.95
C ILE A 179 -4.24 -9.45 -2.11
N THR A 180 -4.54 -10.59 -2.69
CA THR A 180 -5.92 -11.07 -2.87
C THR A 180 -6.59 -11.29 -1.53
N ASN A 181 -5.96 -12.02 -0.59
CA ASN A 181 -6.51 -12.26 0.73
C ASN A 181 -6.68 -10.95 1.54
N ALA A 182 -5.74 -10.02 1.41
CA ALA A 182 -5.82 -8.71 2.05
C ALA A 182 -7.02 -7.92 1.52
N ARG A 183 -7.27 -7.95 0.21
CA ARG A 183 -8.41 -7.28 -0.43
C ARG A 183 -9.75 -7.94 -0.08
N ASP A 184 -9.81 -9.27 -0.03
CA ASP A 184 -10.99 -9.99 0.42
C ASP A 184 -11.31 -9.68 1.89
N GLY A 185 -10.28 -9.62 2.74
CA GLY A 185 -10.41 -9.18 4.12
C GLY A 185 -10.85 -7.71 4.26
N ALA A 186 -10.38 -6.83 3.37
CA ALA A 186 -10.82 -5.43 3.33
C ALA A 186 -12.26 -5.30 2.87
N TRP A 187 -12.69 -6.13 1.91
CA TRP A 187 -14.09 -6.18 1.48
C TRP A 187 -15.02 -6.65 2.58
N SER A 188 -14.70 -7.77 3.25
CA SER A 188 -15.50 -8.27 4.37
C SER A 188 -15.61 -7.25 5.50
N PHE A 189 -14.53 -6.51 5.76
CA PHE A 189 -14.53 -5.39 6.71
C PHE A 189 -15.41 -4.25 6.22
N ALA A 190 -15.40 -3.91 4.94
CA ALA A 190 -16.25 -2.86 4.37
C ALA A 190 -17.75 -3.21 4.48
N GLU A 191 -18.13 -4.47 4.20
CA GLU A 191 -19.51 -4.94 4.36
C GLU A 191 -19.98 -4.87 5.82
N ASP A 192 -19.10 -5.28 6.76
CA ASP A 192 -19.39 -5.19 8.19
C ASP A 192 -19.52 -3.73 8.64
N LEU A 193 -18.60 -2.86 8.21
CA LEU A 193 -18.56 -1.43 8.55
C LEU A 193 -19.78 -0.68 7.98
N ALA A 194 -20.18 -0.96 6.72
CA ALA A 194 -21.33 -0.35 6.07
C ALA A 194 -22.65 -0.65 6.79
N SER A 195 -22.72 -1.76 7.52
CA SER A 195 -23.91 -2.13 8.29
C SER A 195 -24.06 -1.39 9.62
N LYS A 196 -23.06 -0.58 10.04
CA LYS A 196 -22.96 0.02 11.37
C LYS A 196 -23.09 1.53 11.32
N THR A 197 -23.55 2.11 12.43
CA THR A 197 -23.69 3.56 12.65
C THR A 197 -23.26 3.97 14.05
N GLY A 198 -22.95 5.25 14.24
CA GLY A 198 -22.62 5.82 15.54
C GLY A 198 -21.50 5.08 16.27
N SER A 199 -21.71 4.74 17.53
CA SER A 199 -20.70 4.08 18.38
C SER A 199 -20.29 2.69 17.89
N ASP A 200 -21.14 2.00 17.14
CA ASP A 200 -20.83 0.67 16.59
C ASP A 200 -19.88 0.79 15.41
N TYR A 201 -20.03 1.82 14.58
CA TYR A 201 -19.11 2.17 13.53
C TYR A 201 -17.71 2.46 14.07
N GLU A 202 -17.61 3.33 15.09
CA GLU A 202 -16.35 3.68 15.72
C GLU A 202 -15.66 2.46 16.38
N ARG A 203 -16.42 1.59 17.03
CA ARG A 203 -15.87 0.35 17.61
C ARG A 203 -15.37 -0.62 16.54
N CYS A 204 -16.08 -0.76 15.44
CA CYS A 204 -15.66 -1.59 14.32
C CYS A 204 -14.33 -1.10 13.72
N MET A 205 -14.24 0.21 13.49
CA MET A 205 -13.00 0.87 13.01
C MET A 205 -11.83 0.64 13.98
N ALA A 206 -12.04 0.87 15.28
CA ALA A 206 -11.01 0.71 16.30
C ALA A 206 -10.52 -0.74 16.39
N SER A 207 -11.44 -1.70 16.41
CA SER A 207 -11.13 -3.14 16.45
C SER A 207 -10.34 -3.59 15.21
N ARG A 208 -10.73 -3.13 14.02
CA ARG A 208 -10.00 -3.42 12.79
C ARG A 208 -8.60 -2.82 12.83
N SER A 209 -8.48 -1.56 13.21
CA SER A 209 -7.20 -0.85 13.33
C SER A 209 -6.25 -1.57 14.30
N GLU A 210 -6.73 -2.04 15.45
CA GLU A 210 -5.93 -2.82 16.40
C GLU A 210 -5.46 -4.15 15.79
N THR A 211 -6.36 -4.89 15.14
CA THR A 211 -6.03 -6.16 14.48
C THR A 211 -4.95 -6.00 13.44
N ILE A 212 -5.07 -4.98 12.58
CA ILE A 212 -4.11 -4.70 11.50
C ILE A 212 -2.78 -4.19 12.06
N SER A 213 -2.79 -3.48 13.19
CA SER A 213 -1.58 -3.08 13.90
C SER A 213 -0.81 -4.29 14.46
N LYS A 214 -1.50 -5.27 15.05
CA LYS A 214 -0.88 -6.52 15.51
C LYS A 214 -0.25 -7.31 14.35
N LEU A 215 -0.90 -7.33 13.18
CA LEU A 215 -0.32 -7.93 11.98
C LEU A 215 0.95 -7.18 11.56
N ALA A 216 0.94 -5.84 11.55
CA ALA A 216 2.13 -5.03 11.26
C ALA A 216 3.29 -5.35 12.22
N GLU A 217 3.02 -5.49 13.51
CA GLU A 217 4.04 -5.87 14.49
C GLU A 217 4.65 -7.26 14.21
N SER A 218 3.84 -8.23 13.79
CA SER A 218 4.32 -9.57 13.43
C SER A 218 5.26 -9.54 12.21
N LEU A 219 4.99 -8.69 11.23
CA LEU A 219 5.84 -8.51 10.04
C LEU A 219 7.24 -7.98 10.38
N VAL A 220 7.37 -7.24 11.48
CA VAL A 220 8.65 -6.62 11.87
C VAL A 220 9.39 -7.35 13.00
N ARG A 221 8.75 -8.33 13.63
CA ARG A 221 9.32 -9.12 14.74
C ARG A 221 9.43 -10.61 14.41
N PRO A 222 10.12 -11.00 13.32
CA PRO A 222 10.30 -12.40 12.99
C PRO A 222 11.10 -13.11 14.10
N SER A 223 10.80 -14.37 14.33
CA SER A 223 11.46 -15.20 15.35
C SER A 223 12.25 -16.35 14.70
N GLY A 224 13.12 -16.96 15.48
CA GLY A 224 13.84 -18.18 15.08
C GLY A 224 14.68 -18.02 13.81
N LEU A 225 14.62 -19.04 12.95
CA LEU A 225 15.38 -19.11 11.69
C LEU A 225 15.05 -17.97 10.72
N ILE A 226 13.79 -17.52 10.69
CA ILE A 226 13.37 -16.41 9.81
C ILE A 226 14.17 -15.15 10.12
N ARG A 227 14.43 -14.84 11.39
CA ARG A 227 15.24 -13.68 11.78
C ARG A 227 16.67 -13.75 11.24
N ILE A 228 17.27 -14.95 11.28
CA ILE A 228 18.64 -15.17 10.76
C ILE A 228 18.63 -15.02 9.24
N THR A 229 17.66 -15.60 8.57
CA THR A 229 17.49 -15.50 7.11
C THR A 229 17.35 -14.05 6.67
N LEU A 230 16.46 -13.29 7.30
CA LEU A 230 16.28 -11.86 6.98
C LEU A 230 17.54 -11.03 7.25
N TRP A 231 18.31 -11.36 8.30
CA TRP A 231 19.59 -10.71 8.57
C TRP A 231 20.61 -10.98 7.46
N ILE A 232 20.71 -12.23 6.98
CA ILE A 232 21.60 -12.58 5.86
C ILE A 232 21.18 -11.84 4.59
N ILE A 233 19.89 -11.83 4.25
CA ILE A 233 19.38 -11.11 3.08
C ILE A 233 19.70 -9.63 3.19
N HIS A 234 19.51 -9.05 4.38
CA HIS A 234 19.81 -7.64 4.63
C HIS A 234 21.28 -7.28 4.35
N LEU A 235 22.25 -8.17 4.56
CA LEU A 235 23.67 -7.89 4.27
C LEU A 235 23.91 -7.59 2.78
N PHE A 236 23.16 -8.22 1.88
CA PHE A 236 23.32 -8.11 0.42
C PHE A 236 22.28 -7.19 -0.24
N GLU A 237 21.32 -6.69 0.51
CA GLU A 237 20.32 -5.75 0.02
C GLU A 237 20.95 -4.36 -0.21
N TRP A 238 20.42 -3.62 -1.17
CA TRP A 238 20.84 -2.23 -1.41
C TRP A 238 20.63 -1.38 -0.16
N LYS A 239 21.59 -0.47 0.12
CA LYS A 239 21.60 0.33 1.36
C LYS A 239 21.18 1.79 1.17
N ASN A 240 21.18 2.29 -0.05
CA ASN A 240 20.83 3.68 -0.33
C ASN A 240 19.33 3.84 -0.59
N PRO A 241 18.57 4.48 0.33
CA PRO A 241 17.12 4.63 0.15
C PRO A 241 16.74 5.39 -1.11
N GLY A 242 17.45 6.47 -1.45
CA GLY A 242 17.17 7.25 -2.66
C GLY A 242 17.31 6.42 -3.93
N LYS A 243 18.35 5.55 -4.03
CA LYS A 243 18.49 4.62 -5.16
C LYS A 243 17.37 3.59 -5.23
N ILE A 244 16.91 3.10 -4.08
CA ILE A 244 15.81 2.13 -4.01
C ILE A 244 14.49 2.79 -4.45
N ILE A 245 14.19 3.99 -3.94
CA ILE A 245 13.03 4.78 -4.34
C ILE A 245 13.04 5.01 -5.86
N GLN A 246 14.18 5.44 -6.40
CA GLN A 246 14.34 5.66 -7.84
C GLN A 246 14.17 4.36 -8.66
N ALA A 247 14.63 3.23 -8.16
CA ALA A 247 14.43 1.94 -8.82
C ALA A 247 12.95 1.60 -8.96
N PHE A 248 12.15 1.79 -7.90
CA PHE A 248 10.70 1.60 -7.97
C PHE A 248 10.01 2.66 -8.85
N TYR A 249 10.48 3.89 -8.87
CA TYR A 249 9.84 5.00 -9.58
C TYR A 249 10.16 5.03 -11.08
N THR A 250 11.42 4.77 -11.51
CA THR A 250 11.92 5.06 -12.86
C THR A 250 11.53 4.05 -13.94
N GLN A 251 11.09 2.83 -13.61
CA GLN A 251 10.72 1.82 -14.62
C GLN A 251 9.62 2.29 -15.59
N ARG A 252 8.82 3.29 -15.20
CA ARG A 252 7.78 3.88 -16.03
C ARG A 252 8.31 4.51 -17.33
N LYS A 253 9.51 5.10 -17.32
CA LYS A 253 10.05 5.84 -18.49
C LYS A 253 10.44 4.95 -19.67
N LYS A 254 10.71 3.65 -19.47
CA LYS A 254 11.10 2.74 -20.54
C LYS A 254 9.95 2.30 -21.45
N TYR A 255 8.71 2.32 -20.97
CA TYR A 255 7.54 1.87 -21.74
C TYR A 255 6.82 2.99 -22.50
N LEU A 256 7.09 4.26 -22.20
CA LEU A 256 6.50 5.41 -22.89
C LEU A 256 7.35 5.89 -24.08
N SER A 257 8.52 5.29 -24.34
CA SER A 257 9.41 5.68 -25.47
C SER A 257 9.27 4.80 -26.70
N PHE A 258 8.26 3.95 -26.78
CA PHE A 258 7.92 3.16 -27.97
C PHE A 258 6.47 3.45 -28.39
N SER A 259 6.24 4.66 -28.91
CA SER A 259 5.08 4.98 -29.74
C SER A 259 5.54 5.76 -30.94
#